data_12f5a828c7875208452938fa2b60b8a2
#
_entry.id   12f5a828c7875208452938fa2b60b8a2
#
_cell.length_a   1.000
_cell.length_b   1.000
_cell.length_c   1.000
_cell.angle_alpha   90.00
_cell.angle_beta   90.00
_cell.angle_gamma   90.00
#
_symmetry.space_group_name_H-M   'P 1'
#
loop_
_entity.id
_entity.type
_entity.pdbx_description
1 polymer ?
#
loop_
_entity_poly.entity_id
_entity_poly.type
_entity_poly.pdbx_seq_one_letter_code
_entity_poly.pdbx_strand_id
1 'polypeptide(L)'
;RAERDRILKGFSERNDPRGADPSNFLPLPTGDGRELYLLRTREGYCSYLGEDGLCRVHKDLGIDLKPAVCRMFPYRMVHTPSGWDTGLSLSCPTVASGGGGDARIEAREKLGSLPIFGAMLTEVPASLPISEGVRATWGDYRKWESAAIAMLQDDSRDPAEAWIAAINQLARLCRKLDTSSFGAETTTELPAAIE
;
A
#
# COMPACT_ATOMS: atom_id res chain seq x y z
N ARG A 1 -3.46 11.13 17.36
CA ARG A 1 -3.58 12.34 18.21
C ARG A 1 -2.23 13.01 18.43
N ALA A 2 -1.23 12.34 18.97
CA ALA A 2 0.06 12.95 19.34
C ALA A 2 0.78 13.68 18.18
N GLU A 3 0.74 13.15 16.94
CA GLU A 3 1.33 13.83 15.78
C GLU A 3 0.59 15.13 15.46
N ARG A 4 -0.75 15.11 15.44
CA ARG A 4 -1.57 16.30 15.24
C ARG A 4 -1.22 17.39 16.24
N ASP A 5 -1.20 17.04 17.51
CA ASP A 5 -1.00 18.00 18.59
C ASP A 5 0.40 18.65 18.51
N ARG A 6 1.42 17.89 18.12
CA ARG A 6 2.78 18.43 17.89
C ARG A 6 2.84 19.37 16.69
N ILE A 7 2.14 19.08 15.60
CA ILE A 7 2.09 19.95 14.41
C ILE A 7 1.38 21.26 14.74
N LEU A 8 0.20 21.19 15.38
CA LEU A 8 -0.54 22.38 15.77
C LEU A 8 0.26 23.26 16.72
N LYS A 9 0.91 22.66 17.71
CA LYS A 9 1.80 23.37 18.64
C LYS A 9 2.96 24.05 17.91
N GLY A 10 3.64 23.32 17.01
CA GLY A 10 4.77 23.87 16.26
C GLY A 10 4.41 25.10 15.41
N PHE A 11 3.24 25.10 14.78
CA PHE A 11 2.76 26.29 14.05
C PHE A 11 2.29 27.40 14.98
N SER A 12 1.69 27.08 16.14
CA SER A 12 1.32 28.05 17.14
C SER A 12 2.53 28.80 17.70
N GLU A 13 3.62 28.10 18.00
CA GLU A 13 4.89 28.68 18.48
C GLU A 13 5.55 29.60 17.44
N ARG A 14 5.19 29.46 16.16
CA ARG A 14 5.63 30.31 15.05
C ARG A 14 4.66 31.45 14.73
N ASN A 15 3.60 31.63 15.52
CA ASN A 15 2.54 32.61 15.28
C ASN A 15 1.88 32.44 13.90
N ASP A 16 1.71 31.20 13.43
CA ASP A 16 1.06 30.87 12.18
C ASP A 16 -0.36 30.30 12.42
N PRO A 17 -1.40 31.13 12.41
CA PRO A 17 -2.76 30.69 12.70
C PRO A 17 -3.32 29.74 11.65
N ARG A 18 -2.87 29.82 10.39
CA ARG A 18 -3.31 28.88 9.34
C ARG A 18 -2.76 27.47 9.56
N GLY A 19 -1.50 27.37 9.94
CA GLY A 19 -0.87 26.09 10.24
C GLY A 19 -1.37 25.50 11.56
N ALA A 20 -1.65 26.34 12.55
CA ALA A 20 -2.15 25.95 13.86
C ALA A 20 -3.67 25.70 13.90
N ASP A 21 -4.40 25.85 12.79
CA ASP A 21 -5.85 25.64 12.73
C ASP A 21 -6.19 24.15 12.91
N PRO A 22 -6.90 23.78 14.01
CA PRO A 22 -7.30 22.39 14.24
C PRO A 22 -8.19 21.81 13.12
N SER A 23 -8.89 22.68 12.36
CA SER A 23 -9.72 22.26 11.23
C SER A 23 -8.93 21.65 10.07
N ASN A 24 -7.59 21.76 10.07
CA ASN A 24 -6.72 21.05 9.12
C ASN A 24 -6.72 19.53 9.32
N PHE A 25 -7.31 19.06 10.42
CA PHE A 25 -7.44 17.66 10.76
C PHE A 25 -8.91 17.28 10.90
N LEU A 26 -9.31 16.25 10.16
CA LEU A 26 -10.66 15.69 10.25
C LEU A 26 -10.62 14.44 11.14
N PRO A 27 -11.44 14.37 12.19
CA PRO A 27 -11.51 13.16 13.00
C PRO A 27 -12.06 12.01 12.15
N LEU A 28 -11.41 10.86 12.23
CA LEU A 28 -11.84 9.62 11.61
C LEU A 28 -12.39 8.70 12.71
N PRO A 29 -13.71 8.44 12.72
CA PRO A 29 -14.28 7.49 13.67
C PRO A 29 -13.68 6.10 13.47
N THR A 30 -13.22 5.48 14.55
CA THR A 30 -12.75 4.10 14.57
C THR A 30 -13.66 3.28 15.46
N GLY A 31 -14.02 2.06 15.04
CA GLY A 31 -14.88 1.18 15.82
C GLY A 31 -14.25 0.67 17.14
N ASP A 32 -12.96 0.89 17.33
CA ASP A 32 -12.17 0.42 18.47
C ASP A 32 -11.77 1.54 19.46
N GLY A 33 -12.37 2.74 19.30
CA GLY A 33 -12.13 3.88 20.20
C GLY A 33 -10.79 4.60 20.02
N ARG A 34 -10.01 4.26 18.99
CA ARG A 34 -8.79 5.02 18.66
C ARG A 34 -9.14 6.37 18.06
N GLU A 35 -8.37 7.40 18.38
CA GLU A 35 -8.50 8.71 17.77
C GLU A 35 -7.56 8.83 16.57
N LEU A 36 -8.09 8.64 15.37
CA LEU A 36 -7.38 8.89 14.12
C LEU A 36 -7.83 10.21 13.50
N TYR A 37 -6.97 10.79 12.69
CA TYR A 37 -7.23 12.03 11.99
C TYR A 37 -6.75 11.95 10.55
N LEU A 38 -7.58 12.42 9.63
CA LEU A 38 -7.20 12.65 8.24
C LEU A 38 -6.72 14.11 8.10
N LEU A 39 -5.72 14.32 7.27
CA LEU A 39 -5.38 15.67 6.83
C LEU A 39 -6.49 16.19 5.90
N ARG A 40 -6.99 17.39 6.19
CA ARG A 40 -8.01 18.03 5.35
C ARG A 40 -7.42 18.35 3.98
N THR A 41 -8.24 18.15 2.95
CA THR A 41 -7.99 18.70 1.62
C THR A 41 -8.90 19.90 1.40
N ARG A 42 -8.39 20.90 0.69
CA ARG A 42 -9.13 22.08 0.22
C ARG A 42 -8.89 22.18 -1.29
N GLU A 43 -9.95 22.22 -2.08
CA GLU A 43 -9.87 22.27 -3.54
C GLU A 43 -9.00 21.15 -4.15
N GLY A 44 -9.03 19.96 -3.54
CA GLY A 44 -8.26 18.80 -3.99
C GLY A 44 -6.82 18.73 -3.46
N TYR A 45 -6.33 19.74 -2.75
CA TYR A 45 -4.97 19.81 -2.23
C TYR A 45 -4.92 19.69 -0.70
N CYS A 46 -3.82 19.14 -0.18
CA CYS A 46 -3.58 19.08 1.26
C CYS A 46 -3.56 20.51 1.87
N SER A 47 -4.24 20.69 3.01
CA SER A 47 -4.29 22.00 3.71
C SER A 47 -2.91 22.53 4.14
N TYR A 48 -1.90 21.66 4.20
CA TYR A 48 -0.50 22.01 4.46
C TYR A 48 0.35 22.13 3.19
N LEU A 49 -0.24 22.12 2.00
CA LEU A 49 0.48 22.41 0.78
C LEU A 49 0.68 23.93 0.69
N GLY A 50 1.92 24.39 0.55
CA GLY A 50 2.26 25.79 0.33
C GLY A 50 2.02 26.22 -1.12
N GLU A 51 1.98 27.53 -1.36
CA GLU A 51 1.85 28.10 -2.71
C GLU A 51 3.04 27.74 -3.61
N ASP A 52 4.17 27.43 -3.00
CA ASP A 52 5.38 26.92 -3.67
C ASP A 52 5.31 25.41 -4.03
N GLY A 53 4.18 24.77 -3.77
CA GLY A 53 4.00 23.33 -3.99
C GLY A 53 4.69 22.43 -2.97
N LEU A 54 5.29 23.00 -1.91
CA LEU A 54 5.98 22.23 -0.87
C LEU A 54 5.10 22.03 0.37
N CYS A 55 5.37 20.95 1.10
CA CYS A 55 4.69 20.67 2.36
C CYS A 55 5.19 21.64 3.45
N ARG A 56 4.31 22.49 3.97
CA ARG A 56 4.60 23.46 5.03
C ARG A 56 5.05 22.78 6.33
N VAL A 57 4.47 21.65 6.70
CA VAL A 57 4.94 20.92 7.87
C VAL A 57 6.42 20.53 7.71
N HIS A 58 6.83 20.07 6.52
CA HIS A 58 8.22 19.73 6.27
C HIS A 58 9.11 20.96 6.23
N LYS A 59 8.69 21.99 5.50
CA LYS A 59 9.48 23.23 5.29
C LYS A 59 9.64 24.03 6.58
N ASP A 60 8.56 24.20 7.32
CA ASP A 60 8.52 25.13 8.45
C ASP A 60 8.85 24.44 9.79
N LEU A 61 8.49 23.17 9.96
CA LEU A 61 8.65 22.44 11.22
C LEU A 61 9.68 21.29 11.15
N GLY A 62 10.11 20.92 9.93
CA GLY A 62 11.05 19.82 9.71
C GLY A 62 10.42 18.49 9.44
N ILE A 63 11.25 17.54 8.95
CA ILE A 63 10.81 16.20 8.54
C ILE A 63 10.27 15.38 9.71
N ASP A 64 10.78 15.59 10.92
CA ASP A 64 10.40 14.80 12.10
C ASP A 64 8.97 15.11 12.58
N LEU A 65 8.44 16.29 12.28
CA LEU A 65 7.06 16.65 12.56
C LEU A 65 6.12 16.33 11.40
N LYS A 66 6.65 15.99 10.20
CA LYS A 66 5.81 15.55 9.10
C LYS A 66 5.10 14.25 9.48
N PRO A 67 3.77 14.13 9.25
CA PRO A 67 3.02 12.92 9.60
C PRO A 67 3.68 11.64 9.04
N ALA A 68 3.66 10.55 9.81
CA ALA A 68 4.28 9.28 9.42
C ALA A 68 3.77 8.78 8.07
N VAL A 69 2.45 8.89 7.81
CA VAL A 69 1.83 8.55 6.51
C VAL A 69 2.45 9.32 5.35
N CYS A 70 2.76 10.61 5.57
CA CYS A 70 3.37 11.45 4.53
C CYS A 70 4.87 11.18 4.36
N ARG A 71 5.54 10.71 5.42
CA ARG A 71 6.95 10.29 5.36
C ARG A 71 7.12 8.93 4.69
N MET A 72 6.11 8.06 4.83
CA MET A 72 6.10 6.75 4.18
C MET A 72 5.96 6.85 2.66
N PHE A 73 5.30 7.88 2.13
CA PHE A 73 5.14 8.02 0.68
C PHE A 73 6.50 8.12 -0.04
N PRO A 74 6.71 7.37 -1.12
CA PRO A 74 5.78 6.57 -1.90
C PRO A 74 5.64 5.10 -1.48
N TYR A 75 6.21 4.69 -0.37
CA TYR A 75 6.19 3.30 0.07
C TYR A 75 4.84 2.90 0.65
N ARG A 76 4.42 1.69 0.34
CA ARG A 76 3.27 1.00 0.95
C ARG A 76 3.78 -0.25 1.63
N MET A 77 3.44 -0.42 2.88
CA MET A 77 3.84 -1.58 3.67
C MET A 77 2.63 -2.43 4.00
N VAL A 78 2.80 -3.74 3.89
CA VAL A 78 1.84 -4.72 4.35
C VAL A 78 2.55 -5.74 5.25
N HIS A 79 1.89 -6.12 6.32
CA HIS A 79 2.35 -7.23 7.17
C HIS A 79 1.75 -8.52 6.65
N THR A 80 2.59 -9.45 6.25
CA THR A 80 2.20 -10.73 5.69
C THR A 80 2.62 -11.87 6.62
N PRO A 81 2.09 -13.08 6.46
CA PRO A 81 2.56 -14.24 7.21
C PRO A 81 4.06 -14.56 7.04
N SER A 82 4.69 -14.03 5.99
CA SER A 82 6.14 -14.16 5.74
C SER A 82 6.97 -12.97 6.26
N GLY A 83 6.33 -11.95 6.85
CA GLY A 83 6.97 -10.73 7.32
C GLY A 83 6.48 -9.48 6.58
N TRP A 84 7.32 -8.46 6.52
CA TRP A 84 6.99 -7.18 5.90
C TRP A 84 7.27 -7.20 4.41
N ASP A 85 6.25 -6.92 3.61
CA ASP A 85 6.38 -6.63 2.18
C ASP A 85 6.20 -5.13 1.92
N THR A 86 7.01 -4.59 1.00
CA THR A 86 7.00 -3.17 0.64
C THR A 86 6.73 -3.02 -0.85
N GLY A 87 5.68 -2.27 -1.17
CA GLY A 87 5.37 -1.83 -2.52
C GLY A 87 5.61 -0.33 -2.72
N LEU A 88 5.55 0.12 -3.96
CA LEU A 88 5.65 1.52 -4.34
C LEU A 88 4.33 2.04 -4.92
N SER A 89 4.01 3.29 -4.62
CA SER A 89 2.85 3.95 -5.20
C SER A 89 3.21 4.59 -6.54
N LEU A 90 2.55 4.16 -7.61
CA LEU A 90 2.68 4.76 -8.94
C LEU A 90 2.13 6.21 -9.01
N SER A 91 1.45 6.68 -7.97
CA SER A 91 1.09 8.10 -7.84
C SER A 91 2.31 9.02 -7.62
N CYS A 92 3.48 8.45 -7.31
CA CYS A 92 4.73 9.19 -7.25
C CYS A 92 5.30 9.32 -8.68
N PRO A 93 5.51 10.55 -9.20
CA PRO A 93 6.06 10.74 -10.54
C PRO A 93 7.41 10.04 -10.75
N THR A 94 8.29 10.07 -9.75
CA THR A 94 9.59 9.40 -9.81
C THR A 94 9.45 7.88 -9.95
N VAL A 95 8.51 7.27 -9.21
CA VAL A 95 8.23 5.84 -9.33
C VAL A 95 7.62 5.53 -10.70
N ALA A 96 6.65 6.34 -11.14
CA ALA A 96 5.97 6.14 -12.41
C ALA A 96 6.91 6.27 -13.62
N SER A 97 7.96 7.10 -13.51
CA SER A 97 8.99 7.25 -14.57
C SER A 97 10.12 6.22 -14.50
N GLY A 98 10.05 5.25 -13.56
CA GLY A 98 11.13 4.29 -13.35
C GLY A 98 12.40 4.88 -12.75
N GLY A 99 12.32 6.11 -12.22
CA GLY A 99 13.43 6.75 -11.54
C GLY A 99 13.59 6.29 -10.10
N GLY A 100 14.78 6.47 -9.54
CA GLY A 100 15.11 6.10 -8.16
C GLY A 100 16.11 4.95 -8.07
N GLY A 101 16.51 4.62 -6.84
CA GLY A 101 17.40 3.52 -6.52
C GLY A 101 16.64 2.21 -6.25
N ASP A 102 17.31 1.26 -5.58
CA ASP A 102 16.67 0.03 -5.13
C ASP A 102 15.64 0.36 -4.03
N ALA A 103 14.38 0.20 -4.38
CA ALA A 103 13.25 0.51 -3.51
C ALA A 103 13.29 -0.25 -2.17
N ARG A 104 13.89 -1.44 -2.12
CA ARG A 104 14.01 -2.24 -0.89
C ARG A 104 15.04 -1.66 0.06
N ILE A 105 16.18 -1.20 -0.47
CA ILE A 105 17.23 -0.56 0.33
C ILE A 105 16.72 0.76 0.88
N GLU A 106 16.16 1.61 0.01
CA GLU A 106 15.62 2.90 0.42
C GLU A 106 14.45 2.78 1.41
N ALA A 107 13.55 1.82 1.20
CA ALA A 107 12.46 1.57 2.14
C ALA A 107 12.99 1.19 3.52
N ARG A 108 13.97 0.29 3.60
CA ARG A 108 14.57 -0.13 4.86
C ARG A 108 15.22 1.03 5.62
N GLU A 109 15.94 1.88 4.92
CA GLU A 109 16.58 3.06 5.51
C GLU A 109 15.56 4.10 6.00
N LYS A 110 14.57 4.43 5.15
CA LYS A 110 13.58 5.48 5.45
C LYS A 110 12.51 5.02 6.44
N LEU A 111 12.07 3.76 6.36
CA LEU A 111 10.95 3.25 7.17
C LEU A 111 11.42 2.64 8.48
N GLY A 112 12.65 2.17 8.58
CA GLY A 112 13.20 1.55 9.79
C GLY A 112 13.21 2.47 11.02
N SER A 113 13.21 3.80 10.81
CA SER A 113 13.14 4.81 11.87
C SER A 113 11.74 5.35 12.16
N LEU A 114 10.74 4.99 11.34
CA LEU A 114 9.39 5.49 11.53
C LEU A 114 8.63 4.70 12.59
N PRO A 115 7.92 5.38 13.50
CA PRO A 115 6.94 4.71 14.34
C PRO A 115 5.79 4.25 13.43
N ILE A 116 5.87 3.00 12.99
CA ILE A 116 4.83 2.39 12.18
C ILE A 116 3.70 2.00 13.12
N PHE A 117 2.64 2.78 13.11
CA PHE A 117 1.47 2.51 13.94
C PHE A 117 0.58 1.48 13.26
N GLY A 118 0.11 0.47 14.01
CA GLY A 118 -0.72 -0.62 13.52
C GLY A 118 -1.98 -0.18 12.73
N ALA A 119 -2.45 1.06 12.96
CA ALA A 119 -3.57 1.63 12.20
C ALA A 119 -3.26 1.94 10.71
N MET A 120 -2.00 2.00 10.34
CA MET A 120 -1.54 2.32 8.98
C MET A 120 -1.11 1.08 8.21
N LEU A 121 -1.14 -0.07 8.85
CA LEU A 121 -0.66 -1.31 8.30
C LEU A 121 -1.85 -2.17 7.87
N THR A 122 -1.80 -2.64 6.65
CA THR A 122 -2.68 -3.70 6.20
C THR A 122 -2.09 -5.02 6.64
N GLU A 123 -2.81 -5.77 7.43
CA GLU A 123 -2.45 -7.15 7.75
C GLU A 123 -3.05 -8.09 6.72
N VAL A 124 -2.21 -8.93 6.16
CA VAL A 124 -2.62 -9.97 5.23
C VAL A 124 -2.86 -11.25 6.03
N PRO A 125 -4.07 -11.80 6.05
CA PRO A 125 -4.35 -13.02 6.79
C PRO A 125 -3.66 -14.23 6.13
N ALA A 126 -3.37 -15.25 6.94
CA ALA A 126 -2.78 -16.50 6.45
C ALA A 126 -3.66 -17.24 5.43
N SER A 127 -4.97 -16.98 5.45
CA SER A 127 -5.95 -17.49 4.49
C SER A 127 -6.59 -16.33 3.74
N LEU A 128 -6.28 -16.24 2.45
CA LEU A 128 -6.67 -15.14 1.57
C LEU A 128 -7.97 -15.45 0.83
N PRO A 129 -8.95 -14.54 0.81
CA PRO A 129 -10.07 -14.62 -0.12
C PRO A 129 -9.56 -14.31 -1.53
N ILE A 130 -9.67 -15.28 -2.44
CA ILE A 130 -9.27 -15.13 -3.85
C ILE A 130 -10.47 -14.82 -4.74
N SER A 131 -11.58 -15.50 -4.49
CA SER A 131 -12.88 -15.24 -5.13
C SER A 131 -14.00 -15.57 -4.17
N GLU A 132 -15.24 -15.38 -4.60
CA GLU A 132 -16.40 -15.74 -3.78
C GLU A 132 -16.34 -17.24 -3.40
N GLY A 133 -16.36 -17.52 -2.10
CA GLY A 133 -16.28 -18.86 -1.55
C GLY A 133 -14.90 -19.55 -1.61
N VAL A 134 -13.94 -19.01 -2.35
CA VAL A 134 -12.61 -19.63 -2.53
C VAL A 134 -11.54 -18.92 -1.73
N ARG A 135 -10.83 -19.68 -0.91
CA ARG A 135 -9.70 -19.18 -0.11
C ARG A 135 -8.42 -19.94 -0.44
N ALA A 136 -7.32 -19.21 -0.53
CA ALA A 136 -5.98 -19.78 -0.69
C ALA A 136 -5.18 -19.65 0.61
N THR A 137 -4.27 -20.58 0.86
CA THR A 137 -3.24 -20.34 1.86
C THR A 137 -2.27 -19.26 1.38
N TRP A 138 -1.59 -18.59 2.31
CA TRP A 138 -0.51 -17.67 1.95
C TRP A 138 0.57 -18.34 1.08
N GLY A 139 0.90 -19.60 1.38
CA GLY A 139 1.87 -20.36 0.60
C GLY A 139 1.45 -20.60 -0.85
N ASP A 140 0.17 -20.89 -1.11
CA ASP A 140 -0.34 -21.09 -2.47
C ASP A 140 -0.37 -19.76 -3.25
N TYR A 141 -0.77 -18.68 -2.59
CA TYR A 141 -0.72 -17.33 -3.17
C TYR A 141 0.71 -16.96 -3.58
N ARG A 142 1.70 -17.16 -2.71
CA ARG A 142 3.11 -16.85 -2.99
C ARG A 142 3.69 -17.67 -4.15
N LYS A 143 3.29 -18.93 -4.29
CA LYS A 143 3.69 -19.73 -5.45
C LYS A 143 3.14 -19.17 -6.75
N TRP A 144 1.85 -18.80 -6.76
CA TRP A 144 1.23 -18.16 -7.92
C TRP A 144 1.88 -16.79 -8.21
N GLU A 145 2.03 -15.94 -7.21
CA GLU A 145 2.64 -14.61 -7.36
C GLU A 145 4.05 -14.70 -7.94
N SER A 146 4.88 -15.60 -7.42
CA SER A 146 6.26 -15.82 -7.94
C SER A 146 6.26 -16.27 -9.40
N ALA A 147 5.35 -17.14 -9.77
CA ALA A 147 5.23 -17.59 -11.17
C ALA A 147 4.72 -16.45 -12.08
N ALA A 148 3.76 -15.66 -11.62
CA ALA A 148 3.23 -14.51 -12.36
C ALA A 148 4.32 -13.43 -12.57
N ILE A 149 5.11 -13.14 -11.53
CA ILE A 149 6.24 -12.20 -11.63
C ILE A 149 7.27 -12.71 -12.65
N ALA A 150 7.62 -14.00 -12.60
CA ALA A 150 8.59 -14.58 -13.55
C ALA A 150 8.10 -14.46 -15.00
N MET A 151 6.79 -14.65 -15.26
CA MET A 151 6.21 -14.45 -16.59
C MET A 151 6.27 -13.01 -17.06
N LEU A 152 5.99 -12.05 -16.15
CA LEU A 152 6.00 -10.62 -16.46
C LEU A 152 7.41 -10.04 -16.62
N GLN A 153 8.43 -10.71 -16.08
CA GLN A 153 9.84 -10.34 -16.21
C GLN A 153 10.53 -11.02 -17.40
N ASP A 154 9.82 -11.84 -18.14
CA ASP A 154 10.35 -12.51 -19.34
C ASP A 154 10.23 -11.56 -20.54
N ASP A 155 11.32 -10.84 -20.82
CA ASP A 155 11.40 -9.87 -21.93
C ASP A 155 11.19 -10.51 -23.33
N SER A 156 11.21 -11.83 -23.44
CA SER A 156 10.94 -12.55 -24.70
C SER A 156 9.43 -12.67 -25.00
N ARG A 157 8.56 -12.33 -24.03
CA ARG A 157 7.11 -12.43 -24.16
C ARG A 157 6.46 -11.09 -24.40
N ASP A 158 5.35 -11.10 -25.13
CA ASP A 158 4.46 -9.94 -25.16
C ASP A 158 3.85 -9.71 -23.78
N PRO A 159 3.90 -8.47 -23.25
CA PRO A 159 3.37 -8.15 -21.91
C PRO A 159 1.89 -8.52 -21.72
N ALA A 160 1.06 -8.37 -22.75
CA ALA A 160 -0.35 -8.71 -22.67
C ALA A 160 -0.56 -10.22 -22.58
N GLU A 161 0.21 -11.01 -23.32
CA GLU A 161 0.21 -12.49 -23.22
C GLU A 161 0.68 -12.97 -21.86
N ALA A 162 1.73 -12.33 -21.30
CA ALA A 162 2.21 -12.63 -19.96
C ALA A 162 1.14 -12.38 -18.90
N TRP A 163 0.41 -11.27 -19.00
CA TRP A 163 -0.72 -10.96 -18.11
C TRP A 163 -1.86 -11.97 -18.24
N ILE A 164 -2.24 -12.33 -19.47
CA ILE A 164 -3.29 -13.34 -19.73
C ILE A 164 -2.88 -14.68 -19.13
N ALA A 165 -1.62 -15.10 -19.30
CA ALA A 165 -1.11 -16.33 -18.73
C ALA A 165 -1.14 -16.32 -17.19
N ALA A 166 -0.75 -15.21 -16.54
CA ALA A 166 -0.81 -15.05 -15.09
C ALA A 166 -2.24 -15.12 -14.55
N ILE A 167 -3.21 -14.47 -15.22
CA ILE A 167 -4.62 -14.53 -14.87
C ILE A 167 -5.16 -15.95 -15.02
N ASN A 168 -4.83 -16.64 -16.10
CA ASN A 168 -5.24 -18.03 -16.32
C ASN A 168 -4.69 -18.97 -15.24
N GLN A 169 -3.46 -18.75 -14.77
CA GLN A 169 -2.91 -19.51 -13.64
C GLN A 169 -3.67 -19.25 -12.34
N LEU A 170 -4.06 -18.00 -12.06
CA LEU A 170 -4.89 -17.67 -10.90
C LEU A 170 -6.25 -18.38 -10.99
N ALA A 171 -6.87 -18.35 -12.15
CA ALA A 171 -8.14 -19.03 -12.37
C ALA A 171 -8.04 -20.57 -12.19
N ARG A 172 -6.90 -21.16 -12.54
CA ARG A 172 -6.61 -22.60 -12.26
C ARG A 172 -6.44 -22.87 -10.77
N LEU A 173 -5.75 -21.97 -10.05
CA LEU A 173 -5.61 -22.07 -8.60
C LEU A 173 -6.98 -21.99 -7.92
N CYS A 174 -7.83 -21.04 -8.29
CA CYS A 174 -9.19 -20.91 -7.76
C CYS A 174 -9.99 -22.19 -7.93
N ARG A 175 -9.99 -22.78 -9.13
CA ARG A 175 -10.70 -24.06 -9.39
C ARG A 175 -10.17 -25.22 -8.56
N LYS A 176 -8.83 -25.34 -8.47
CA LYS A 176 -8.22 -26.40 -7.66
C LYS A 176 -8.59 -26.29 -6.18
N LEU A 177 -8.69 -25.08 -5.66
CA LEU A 177 -9.07 -24.84 -4.28
C LEU A 177 -10.58 -25.05 -4.04
N ASP A 178 -11.41 -24.69 -5.00
CA ASP A 178 -12.87 -24.91 -4.95
C ASP A 178 -13.19 -26.41 -4.92
N THR A 179 -12.58 -27.20 -5.80
CA THR A 179 -12.76 -28.66 -5.85
C THR A 179 -12.26 -29.38 -4.59
N SER A 180 -11.27 -28.81 -3.87
CA SER A 180 -10.81 -29.39 -2.60
C SER A 180 -11.77 -29.17 -1.44
N SER A 181 -12.66 -28.17 -1.56
CA SER A 181 -13.70 -27.82 -0.57
C SER A 181 -14.96 -28.65 -0.72
N PHE A 182 -15.22 -29.18 -1.91
CA PHE A 182 -16.35 -30.02 -2.25
C PHE A 182 -15.80 -31.31 -2.89
N GLY A 183 -15.73 -32.37 -2.13
CA GLY A 183 -15.27 -33.69 -2.62
C GLY A 183 -16.13 -34.25 -3.78
N ALA A 184 -16.04 -33.63 -4.95
CA ALA A 184 -16.65 -34.12 -6.18
C ALA A 184 -15.77 -33.73 -7.37
N GLU A 185 -15.23 -34.75 -8.02
CA GLU A 185 -14.55 -34.66 -9.30
C GLU A 185 -15.51 -34.15 -10.39
N THR A 186 -15.19 -33.01 -10.96
CA THR A 186 -15.63 -32.66 -12.33
C THR A 186 -14.43 -32.04 -13.04
N THR A 187 -13.74 -32.94 -13.77
CA THR A 187 -12.74 -32.57 -14.78
C THR A 187 -13.44 -31.87 -15.93
N THR A 188 -13.40 -30.54 -15.90
CA THR A 188 -13.62 -29.76 -17.11
C THR A 188 -12.27 -29.20 -17.53
N GLU A 189 -11.67 -29.79 -18.56
CA GLU A 189 -10.47 -29.29 -19.19
C GLU A 189 -10.72 -27.87 -19.70
N LEU A 190 -9.87 -26.96 -19.28
CA LEU A 190 -9.77 -25.64 -19.92
C LEU A 190 -9.26 -25.81 -21.34
N PRO A 191 -9.71 -24.96 -22.28
CA PRO A 191 -9.05 -24.88 -23.58
C PRO A 191 -7.56 -24.61 -23.33
N ALA A 192 -6.72 -25.36 -24.07
CA ALA A 192 -5.29 -25.19 -24.05
C ALA A 192 -4.94 -23.69 -24.17
N ALA A 193 -3.93 -23.26 -23.42
CA ALA A 193 -3.40 -21.92 -23.60
C ALA A 193 -3.21 -21.68 -25.11
N ILE A 194 -3.62 -20.50 -25.54
CA ILE A 194 -3.33 -20.03 -26.88
C ILE A 194 -1.81 -20.11 -27.01
N GLU A 195 -1.32 -21.03 -27.88
CA GLU A 195 0.07 -21.12 -28.28
C GLU A 195 0.49 -19.87 -29.04
#